data_2436830193545d3ddc3569b09d37de2e
#
_entry.id   2436830193545d3ddc3569b09d37de2e
#
_cell.length_a   1.000
_cell.length_b   1.000
_cell.length_c   1.000
_cell.angle_alpha   90.00
_cell.angle_beta   90.00
_cell.angle_gamma   90.00
#
_symmetry.space_group_name_H-M   'P 1'
#
loop_
_entity.id
_entity.type
_entity.pdbx_description
1 polymer ?
#
loop_
_entity_poly.entity_id
_entity_poly.type
_entity_poly.pdbx_seq_one_letter_code
_entity_poly.pdbx_strand_id
1 'polypeptide(L)'
;MELWASLDRVLTTVAEPGTLRSVTERFQQHQVRLALWTFVQEQFSAVQQIVNAGVQVAPIVPNLPAFVRDVTGGGPVKAMIGRFRALPSGTKFALPLRNAGNALKLAKQDFGMGLSILAEMELARCVPLGIRDAVISSAVIDLAVALNNRDVLVRLLALVERRFGLSVVVETANLGVSASKLIEWGIDTQRLTYLSPINRAGYGMRPSQAACELVCRSGRVRVVAADIDCDGELRLDDADPYVRALGVQGYLLPDSIR
;
A
#
# COMPACT_ATOMS: atom_id res chain seq x y z
N MET A 1 15.63 11.43 7.77
CA MET A 1 14.90 10.80 6.67
C MET A 1 14.44 9.43 7.13
N GLU A 2 13.20 9.08 6.86
CA GLU A 2 12.60 7.82 7.33
C GLU A 2 13.03 6.67 6.43
N LEU A 3 13.32 5.49 7.03
CA LEU A 3 13.60 4.27 6.28
C LEU A 3 12.39 3.35 6.32
N TRP A 4 11.98 2.91 5.15
CA TRP A 4 10.91 1.95 4.95
C TRP A 4 11.47 0.67 4.34
N ALA A 5 10.77 -0.44 4.45
CA ALA A 5 11.17 -1.71 3.86
C ALA A 5 9.95 -2.44 3.28
N SER A 6 10.14 -3.36 2.33
CA SER A 6 9.08 -4.26 1.86
C SER A 6 9.27 -5.65 2.46
N LEU A 7 8.20 -6.28 2.88
CA LEU A 7 8.18 -7.65 3.37
C LEU A 7 7.88 -8.68 2.27
N ASP A 8 7.38 -8.25 1.12
CA ASP A 8 6.81 -9.16 0.13
C ASP A 8 7.82 -10.19 -0.39
N ARG A 9 9.03 -9.76 -0.75
CA ARG A 9 10.08 -10.71 -1.19
C ARG A 9 10.59 -11.57 -0.05
N VAL A 10 10.70 -11.01 1.14
CA VAL A 10 11.14 -11.74 2.33
C VAL A 10 10.16 -12.87 2.64
N LEU A 11 8.87 -12.57 2.67
CA LEU A 11 7.83 -13.55 3.03
C LEU A 11 7.60 -14.60 1.95
N THR A 12 8.00 -14.38 0.70
CA THR A 12 7.96 -15.40 -0.36
C THR A 12 9.09 -16.42 -0.25
N THR A 13 10.23 -16.02 0.33
CA THR A 13 11.40 -16.89 0.51
C THR A 13 11.47 -17.58 1.87
N VAL A 14 10.64 -17.13 2.83
CA VAL A 14 10.69 -17.63 4.21
C VAL A 14 9.82 -18.86 4.39
N ALA A 15 10.43 -20.03 4.22
CA ALA A 15 9.90 -21.30 4.74
C ALA A 15 10.44 -21.63 6.14
N GLU A 16 11.46 -20.90 6.67
CA GLU A 16 12.16 -21.24 7.90
C GLU A 16 12.07 -20.18 9.00
N PRO A 17 11.78 -20.57 10.27
CA PRO A 17 11.65 -19.63 11.39
C PRO A 17 12.89 -18.75 11.67
N GLY A 18 14.09 -19.24 11.34
CA GLY A 18 15.34 -18.49 11.51
C GLY A 18 15.44 -17.24 10.64
N THR A 19 14.83 -17.27 9.46
CA THR A 19 14.86 -16.15 8.50
C THR A 19 14.05 -14.95 8.99
N LEU A 20 12.89 -15.18 9.60
CA LEU A 20 12.05 -14.09 10.15
C LEU A 20 12.80 -13.32 11.24
N ARG A 21 13.51 -14.03 12.12
CA ARG A 21 14.30 -13.40 13.17
C ARG A 21 15.42 -12.54 12.59
N SER A 22 16.19 -13.05 11.63
CA SER A 22 17.24 -12.31 10.94
C SER A 22 16.72 -11.04 10.26
N VAL A 23 15.57 -11.12 9.59
CA VAL A 23 14.94 -9.95 8.95
C VAL A 23 14.50 -8.92 9.98
N THR A 24 13.90 -9.35 11.08
CA THR A 24 13.47 -8.44 12.14
C THR A 24 14.67 -7.73 12.78
N GLU A 25 15.73 -8.45 13.07
CA GLU A 25 16.98 -7.89 13.59
C GLU A 25 17.60 -6.87 12.64
N ARG A 26 17.60 -7.13 11.33
CA ARG A 26 18.05 -6.14 10.32
C ARG A 26 17.17 -4.89 10.29
N PHE A 27 15.85 -5.04 10.33
CA PHE A 27 14.96 -3.89 10.36
C PHE A 27 15.17 -3.02 11.59
N GLN A 28 15.43 -3.65 12.74
CA GLN A 28 15.77 -2.92 13.96
C GLN A 28 17.14 -2.23 13.85
N GLN A 29 18.16 -2.90 13.32
CA GLN A 29 19.51 -2.34 13.10
C GLN A 29 19.48 -1.12 12.18
N HIS A 30 18.69 -1.18 11.10
CA HIS A 30 18.53 -0.07 10.16
C HIS A 30 17.48 0.95 10.61
N GLN A 31 16.88 0.77 11.80
CA GLN A 31 15.82 1.66 12.31
C GLN A 31 14.66 1.85 11.29
N VAL A 32 14.24 0.76 10.65
CA VAL A 32 13.11 0.77 9.72
C VAL A 32 11.87 1.25 10.44
N ARG A 33 11.32 2.38 10.00
CA ARG A 33 10.11 2.95 10.57
C ARG A 33 8.86 2.15 10.21
N LEU A 34 8.77 1.70 8.97
CA LEU A 34 7.57 1.05 8.43
C LEU A 34 7.94 -0.04 7.45
N ALA A 35 7.42 -1.24 7.69
CA ALA A 35 7.54 -2.36 6.78
C ALA A 35 6.25 -2.54 5.98
N LEU A 36 6.34 -2.52 4.66
CA LEU A 36 5.22 -2.67 3.74
C LEU A 36 4.95 -4.15 3.46
N TRP A 37 3.70 -4.53 3.43
CA TRP A 37 3.28 -5.90 3.19
C TRP A 37 2.04 -5.95 2.30
N THR A 38 2.15 -6.54 1.12
CA THR A 38 0.97 -6.88 0.31
C THR A 38 0.16 -7.94 1.04
N PHE A 39 -1.09 -7.61 1.38
CA PHE A 39 -1.92 -8.49 2.19
C PHE A 39 -2.05 -9.89 1.57
N VAL A 40 -1.45 -10.90 2.21
CA VAL A 40 -1.56 -12.32 1.87
C VAL A 40 -1.90 -13.10 3.11
N GLN A 41 -3.01 -13.85 3.06
CA GLN A 41 -3.56 -14.54 4.24
C GLN A 41 -2.60 -15.54 4.86
N GLU A 42 -1.93 -16.30 4.03
CA GLU A 42 -1.00 -17.36 4.42
C GLU A 42 0.20 -16.82 5.18
N GLN A 43 0.54 -15.56 4.95
CA GLN A 43 1.67 -14.87 5.59
C GLN A 43 1.31 -14.20 6.93
N PHE A 44 0.03 -14.20 7.32
CA PHE A 44 -0.44 -13.45 8.49
C PHE A 44 0.28 -13.82 9.78
N SER A 45 0.55 -15.11 10.02
CA SER A 45 1.27 -15.56 11.22
C SER A 45 2.72 -15.07 11.26
N ALA A 46 3.39 -15.02 10.11
CA ALA A 46 4.75 -14.49 10.00
C ALA A 46 4.77 -12.97 10.26
N VAL A 47 3.83 -12.24 9.66
CA VAL A 47 3.68 -10.79 9.90
C VAL A 47 3.38 -10.49 11.36
N GLN A 48 2.54 -11.30 12.02
CA GLN A 48 2.27 -11.16 13.45
C GLN A 48 3.54 -11.31 14.30
N GLN A 49 4.44 -12.22 13.95
CA GLN A 49 5.72 -12.38 14.66
C GLN A 49 6.62 -11.14 14.49
N ILE A 50 6.68 -10.57 13.28
CA ILE A 50 7.41 -9.34 12.98
C ILE A 50 6.86 -8.16 13.79
N VAL A 51 5.53 -8.02 13.86
CA VAL A 51 4.88 -6.99 14.65
C VAL A 51 5.14 -7.17 16.16
N ASN A 52 5.06 -8.40 16.65
CA ASN A 52 5.34 -8.72 18.06
C ASN A 52 6.80 -8.42 18.45
N ALA A 53 7.72 -8.42 17.49
CA ALA A 53 9.11 -8.01 17.68
C ALA A 53 9.30 -6.48 17.58
N GLY A 54 8.21 -5.69 17.48
CA GLY A 54 8.22 -4.23 17.54
C GLY A 54 8.35 -3.51 16.20
N VAL A 55 8.29 -4.22 15.08
CA VAL A 55 8.30 -3.59 13.74
C VAL A 55 6.89 -3.12 13.38
N GLN A 56 6.75 -1.86 13.00
CA GLN A 56 5.49 -1.34 12.47
C GLN A 56 5.27 -1.87 11.05
N VAL A 57 4.06 -2.36 10.76
CA VAL A 57 3.71 -2.90 9.45
C VAL A 57 2.52 -2.13 8.87
N ALA A 58 2.57 -1.84 7.57
CA ALA A 58 1.46 -1.28 6.81
C ALA A 58 1.03 -2.26 5.70
N PRO A 59 -0.23 -2.74 5.72
CA PRO A 59 -0.73 -3.58 4.64
C PRO A 59 -0.96 -2.74 3.37
N ILE A 60 -0.58 -3.30 2.22
CA ILE A 60 -0.95 -2.79 0.90
C ILE A 60 -2.27 -3.44 0.50
N VAL A 61 -3.30 -2.63 0.35
CA VAL A 61 -4.69 -3.07 0.09
C VAL A 61 -5.34 -2.22 -1.02
N PRO A 62 -6.34 -2.78 -1.75
CA PRO A 62 -6.64 -4.20 -1.83
C PRO A 62 -5.59 -4.98 -2.64
N ASN A 63 -5.37 -6.24 -2.29
CA ASN A 63 -4.54 -7.13 -3.08
C ASN A 63 -5.32 -7.63 -4.33
N LEU A 64 -5.33 -6.81 -5.38
CA LEU A 64 -6.03 -7.11 -6.62
C LEU A 64 -5.49 -8.34 -7.35
N PRO A 65 -4.16 -8.56 -7.48
CA PRO A 65 -3.63 -9.76 -8.13
C PRO A 65 -4.13 -11.06 -7.48
N ALA A 66 -4.13 -11.12 -6.14
CA ALA A 66 -4.66 -12.29 -5.44
C ALA A 66 -6.17 -12.44 -5.65
N PHE A 67 -6.93 -11.33 -5.63
CA PHE A 67 -8.37 -11.39 -5.88
C PHE A 67 -8.69 -11.88 -7.29
N VAL A 68 -8.00 -11.39 -8.32
CA VAL A 68 -8.18 -11.82 -9.71
C VAL A 68 -7.86 -13.31 -9.85
N ARG A 69 -6.78 -13.79 -9.24
CA ARG A 69 -6.43 -15.23 -9.24
C ARG A 69 -7.52 -16.08 -8.58
N ASP A 70 -8.09 -15.64 -7.45
CA ASP A 70 -9.18 -16.34 -6.78
C ASP A 70 -10.44 -16.39 -7.65
N VAL A 71 -10.73 -15.29 -8.36
CA VAL A 71 -11.87 -15.19 -9.30
C VAL A 71 -11.69 -16.14 -10.49
N THR A 72 -10.50 -16.18 -11.09
CA THR A 72 -10.22 -17.10 -12.21
C THR A 72 -10.29 -18.56 -11.81
N GLY A 73 -9.92 -18.91 -10.57
CA GLY A 73 -9.97 -20.27 -10.05
C GLY A 73 -11.35 -20.75 -9.58
N GLY A 74 -12.32 -19.87 -9.36
CA GLY A 74 -13.60 -20.29 -8.76
C GLY A 74 -14.78 -19.33 -8.94
N GLY A 75 -14.59 -18.28 -9.70
CA GLY A 75 -15.60 -17.23 -9.91
C GLY A 75 -15.67 -16.21 -8.77
N PRO A 76 -16.24 -15.02 -9.05
CA PRO A 76 -16.21 -13.88 -8.11
C PRO A 76 -16.98 -14.16 -6.81
N VAL A 77 -18.08 -14.88 -6.88
CA VAL A 77 -18.89 -15.22 -5.68
C VAL A 77 -18.12 -16.13 -4.73
N LYS A 78 -17.46 -17.17 -5.25
CA LYS A 78 -16.66 -18.11 -4.45
C LYS A 78 -15.46 -17.40 -3.82
N ALA A 79 -14.78 -16.54 -4.56
CA ALA A 79 -13.67 -15.73 -4.07
C ALA A 79 -14.11 -14.82 -2.90
N MET A 80 -15.23 -14.12 -3.03
CA MET A 80 -15.78 -13.27 -1.98
C MET A 80 -16.23 -14.06 -0.75
N ILE A 81 -16.90 -15.21 -0.93
CA ILE A 81 -17.32 -16.07 0.18
C ILE A 81 -16.10 -16.60 0.94
N GLY A 82 -15.05 -17.03 0.25
CA GLY A 82 -13.81 -17.49 0.88
C GLY A 82 -13.19 -16.42 1.79
N ARG A 83 -13.07 -15.20 1.28
CA ARG A 83 -12.55 -14.05 2.04
C ARG A 83 -13.46 -13.68 3.21
N PHE A 84 -14.78 -13.70 3.02
CA PHE A 84 -15.76 -13.43 4.07
C PHE A 84 -15.67 -14.44 5.21
N ARG A 85 -15.54 -15.74 4.90
CA ARG A 85 -15.42 -16.81 5.93
C ARG A 85 -14.17 -16.62 6.80
N ALA A 86 -13.15 -16.01 6.28
CA ALA A 86 -11.91 -15.77 6.96
C ALA A 86 -11.93 -14.52 7.88
N LEU A 87 -13.01 -13.72 7.88
CA LEU A 87 -13.12 -12.53 8.71
C LEU A 87 -13.29 -12.88 10.20
N PRO A 88 -12.85 -11.98 11.12
CA PRO A 88 -13.21 -12.05 12.53
C PRO A 88 -14.74 -12.05 12.74
N SER A 89 -15.21 -12.76 13.75
CA SER A 89 -16.67 -12.96 13.98
C SER A 89 -17.46 -11.65 14.06
N GLY A 90 -16.95 -10.64 14.77
CA GLY A 90 -17.61 -9.33 14.86
C GLY A 90 -17.73 -8.62 13.49
N THR A 91 -16.75 -8.78 12.63
CA THR A 91 -16.76 -8.18 11.27
C THR A 91 -17.74 -8.91 10.36
N LYS A 92 -17.91 -10.23 10.52
CA LYS A 92 -18.89 -11.02 9.73
C LYS A 92 -20.31 -10.52 9.89
N PHE A 93 -20.69 -10.04 11.06
CA PHE A 93 -22.03 -9.47 11.28
C PHE A 93 -22.11 -8.00 10.84
N ALA A 94 -21.07 -7.22 11.10
CA ALA A 94 -21.08 -5.79 10.84
C ALA A 94 -20.95 -5.44 9.35
N LEU A 95 -20.20 -6.24 8.57
CA LEU A 95 -19.95 -5.95 7.15
C LEU A 95 -21.23 -6.03 6.29
N PRO A 96 -22.05 -7.09 6.36
CA PRO A 96 -23.31 -7.17 5.62
C PRO A 96 -24.31 -6.07 6.03
N LEU A 97 -24.45 -5.79 7.33
CA LEU A 97 -25.35 -4.75 7.81
C LEU A 97 -25.00 -3.37 7.25
N ARG A 98 -23.71 -3.04 7.24
CA ARG A 98 -23.24 -1.75 6.72
C ARG A 98 -23.37 -1.64 5.21
N ASN A 99 -23.24 -2.77 4.51
CA ASN A 99 -23.31 -2.79 3.05
C ASN A 99 -24.70 -3.19 2.52
N ALA A 100 -25.69 -3.43 3.39
CA ALA A 100 -27.05 -3.81 2.98
C ALA A 100 -27.67 -2.81 2.00
N GLY A 101 -27.50 -1.49 2.24
CA GLY A 101 -27.95 -0.44 1.34
C GLY A 101 -27.19 -0.38 -0.02
N ASN A 102 -26.04 -1.04 -0.10
CA ASN A 102 -25.19 -1.07 -1.29
C ASN A 102 -25.34 -2.38 -2.09
N ALA A 103 -26.18 -3.33 -1.64
CA ALA A 103 -26.39 -4.61 -2.32
C ALA A 103 -26.85 -4.42 -3.79
N LEU A 104 -27.66 -3.40 -4.04
CA LEU A 104 -28.12 -3.06 -5.39
C LEU A 104 -26.99 -2.53 -6.29
N LYS A 105 -26.00 -1.82 -5.74
CA LYS A 105 -24.83 -1.32 -6.45
C LYS A 105 -23.86 -2.46 -6.77
N LEU A 106 -23.70 -3.40 -5.85
CA LEU A 106 -22.94 -4.64 -6.07
C LEU A 106 -23.59 -5.49 -7.19
N ALA A 107 -24.91 -5.62 -7.18
CA ALA A 107 -25.65 -6.31 -8.22
C ALA A 107 -25.52 -5.65 -9.61
N LYS A 108 -25.29 -4.34 -9.64
CA LYS A 108 -25.00 -3.55 -10.86
C LYS A 108 -23.52 -3.54 -11.24
N GLN A 109 -22.71 -4.38 -10.62
CA GLN A 109 -21.27 -4.50 -10.89
C GLN A 109 -20.50 -3.18 -10.70
N ASP A 110 -20.85 -2.38 -9.67
CA ASP A 110 -20.09 -1.19 -9.30
C ASP A 110 -18.69 -1.62 -8.81
N PHE A 111 -17.72 -1.47 -9.71
CA PHE A 111 -16.33 -1.84 -9.46
C PHE A 111 -15.74 -1.13 -8.24
N GLY A 112 -16.05 0.15 -8.06
CA GLY A 112 -15.57 0.93 -6.92
C GLY A 112 -16.11 0.42 -5.58
N MET A 113 -17.37 -0.04 -5.56
CA MET A 113 -17.95 -0.67 -4.39
C MET A 113 -17.27 -2.02 -4.09
N GLY A 114 -17.02 -2.83 -5.11
CA GLY A 114 -16.31 -4.10 -4.97
C GLY A 114 -14.91 -3.91 -4.38
N LEU A 115 -14.15 -2.93 -4.87
CA LEU A 115 -12.84 -2.58 -4.33
C LEU A 115 -12.90 -2.15 -2.86
N SER A 116 -13.88 -1.32 -2.51
CA SER A 116 -14.02 -0.84 -1.12
C SER A 116 -14.34 -1.97 -0.16
N ILE A 117 -15.20 -2.91 -0.56
CA ILE A 117 -15.52 -4.09 0.26
C ILE A 117 -14.30 -4.99 0.41
N LEU A 118 -13.56 -5.22 -0.68
CA LEU A 118 -12.34 -6.02 -0.64
C LEU A 118 -11.32 -5.41 0.32
N ALA A 119 -11.04 -4.11 0.20
CA ALA A 119 -10.15 -3.39 1.10
C ALA A 119 -10.64 -3.43 2.56
N GLU A 120 -11.96 -3.26 2.80
CA GLU A 120 -12.54 -3.36 4.15
C GLU A 120 -12.31 -4.75 4.76
N MET A 121 -12.48 -5.82 3.98
CA MET A 121 -12.26 -7.19 4.43
C MET A 121 -10.79 -7.43 4.80
N GLU A 122 -9.86 -6.97 3.98
CA GLU A 122 -8.42 -7.11 4.21
C GLU A 122 -7.98 -6.30 5.43
N LEU A 123 -8.37 -5.03 5.53
CA LEU A 123 -8.04 -4.16 6.67
C LEU A 123 -8.62 -4.70 7.99
N ALA A 124 -9.87 -5.18 7.99
CA ALA A 124 -10.49 -5.72 9.18
C ALA A 124 -9.71 -6.92 9.77
N ARG A 125 -8.96 -7.63 8.94
CA ARG A 125 -8.07 -8.72 9.38
C ARG A 125 -6.74 -8.20 9.93
N CYS A 126 -6.28 -7.04 9.45
CA CYS A 126 -5.03 -6.44 9.89
C CYS A 126 -5.16 -5.65 11.20
N VAL A 127 -6.38 -5.20 11.57
CA VAL A 127 -6.61 -4.44 12.82
C VAL A 127 -6.02 -5.11 14.07
N PRO A 128 -6.15 -6.44 14.27
CA PRO A 128 -5.56 -7.10 15.43
C PRO A 128 -4.04 -7.01 15.52
N LEU A 129 -3.37 -6.69 14.41
CA LEU A 129 -1.91 -6.45 14.37
C LEU A 129 -1.52 -5.09 14.97
N GLY A 130 -2.47 -4.22 15.32
CA GLY A 130 -2.17 -2.89 15.84
C GLY A 130 -1.54 -1.95 14.79
N ILE A 131 -1.87 -2.15 13.51
CA ILE A 131 -1.40 -1.28 12.41
C ILE A 131 -1.85 0.16 12.61
N ARG A 132 -1.04 1.11 12.15
CA ARG A 132 -1.33 2.55 12.20
C ARG A 132 -1.43 3.20 10.82
N ASP A 133 -0.89 2.54 9.83
CA ASP A 133 -0.82 3.01 8.44
C ASP A 133 -1.40 1.93 7.53
N ALA A 134 -1.97 2.34 6.39
CA ALA A 134 -2.36 1.43 5.32
C ALA A 134 -2.01 2.05 3.98
N VAL A 135 -1.55 1.21 3.06
CA VAL A 135 -1.18 1.60 1.70
C VAL A 135 -2.33 1.26 0.76
N ILE A 136 -2.83 2.24 0.02
CA ILE A 136 -3.73 1.98 -1.11
C ILE A 136 -2.85 1.66 -2.32
N SER A 137 -3.04 0.46 -2.89
CA SER A 137 -2.17 -0.08 -3.93
C SER A 137 -2.16 0.78 -5.20
N SER A 138 -1.01 0.83 -5.86
CA SER A 138 -0.80 1.57 -7.12
C SER A 138 -1.78 1.14 -8.22
N ALA A 139 -2.11 -0.14 -8.30
CA ALA A 139 -3.09 -0.65 -9.25
C ALA A 139 -4.47 0.04 -9.12
N VAL A 140 -4.89 0.37 -7.91
CA VAL A 140 -6.15 1.07 -7.66
C VAL A 140 -6.01 2.57 -7.91
N ILE A 141 -4.95 3.18 -7.40
CA ILE A 141 -4.72 4.62 -7.55
C ILE A 141 -4.59 4.99 -9.03
N ASP A 142 -3.69 4.32 -9.73
CA ASP A 142 -3.38 4.65 -11.13
C ASP A 142 -4.59 4.37 -12.04
N LEU A 143 -5.35 3.29 -11.77
CA LEU A 143 -6.58 3.01 -12.50
C LEU A 143 -7.66 4.06 -12.23
N ALA A 144 -7.88 4.46 -10.98
CA ALA A 144 -8.88 5.49 -10.65
C ALA A 144 -8.54 6.84 -11.29
N VAL A 145 -7.24 7.20 -11.30
CA VAL A 145 -6.74 8.42 -11.95
C VAL A 145 -6.92 8.33 -13.47
N ALA A 146 -6.54 7.21 -14.09
CA ALA A 146 -6.67 7.01 -15.53
C ALA A 146 -8.13 7.05 -16.01
N LEU A 147 -9.05 6.49 -15.23
CA LEU A 147 -10.49 6.49 -15.52
C LEU A 147 -11.20 7.77 -15.05
N ASN A 148 -10.48 8.74 -14.50
CA ASN A 148 -11.06 9.95 -13.88
C ASN A 148 -12.15 9.64 -12.85
N ASN A 149 -11.96 8.57 -12.07
CA ASN A 149 -12.95 8.06 -11.11
C ASN A 149 -12.61 8.52 -9.68
N ARG A 150 -12.91 9.79 -9.37
CA ARG A 150 -12.74 10.40 -8.07
C ARG A 150 -13.44 9.61 -6.94
N ASP A 151 -14.64 9.11 -7.21
CA ASP A 151 -15.49 8.51 -6.17
C ASP A 151 -14.88 7.25 -5.57
N VAL A 152 -14.16 6.45 -6.36
CA VAL A 152 -13.43 5.27 -5.88
C VAL A 152 -12.40 5.68 -4.84
N LEU A 153 -11.60 6.71 -5.12
CA LEU A 153 -10.55 7.16 -4.21
C LEU A 153 -11.15 7.80 -2.94
N VAL A 154 -12.14 8.64 -3.07
CA VAL A 154 -12.81 9.26 -1.91
C VAL A 154 -13.38 8.20 -0.97
N ARG A 155 -13.99 7.14 -1.50
CA ARG A 155 -14.51 6.02 -0.70
C ARG A 155 -13.39 5.25 0.01
N LEU A 156 -12.30 4.95 -0.67
CA LEU A 156 -11.17 4.22 -0.08
C LEU A 156 -10.44 5.05 0.98
N LEU A 157 -10.22 6.34 0.73
CA LEU A 157 -9.66 7.27 1.72
C LEU A 157 -10.55 7.34 2.96
N ALA A 158 -11.87 7.51 2.77
CA ALA A 158 -12.81 7.53 3.89
C ALA A 158 -12.85 6.18 4.65
N LEU A 159 -12.72 5.06 3.95
CA LEU A 159 -12.63 3.74 4.56
C LEU A 159 -11.40 3.65 5.46
N VAL A 160 -10.22 3.96 4.95
CA VAL A 160 -8.95 3.86 5.69
C VAL A 160 -8.94 4.82 6.87
N GLU A 161 -9.22 6.11 6.63
CA GLU A 161 -9.08 7.16 7.64
C GLU A 161 -10.22 7.16 8.66
N ARG A 162 -11.48 7.23 8.16
CA ARG A 162 -12.62 7.44 9.07
C ARG A 162 -13.11 6.14 9.69
N ARG A 163 -13.04 5.04 8.94
CA ARG A 163 -13.57 3.75 9.40
C ARG A 163 -12.56 3.00 10.25
N PHE A 164 -11.29 2.99 9.84
CA PHE A 164 -10.22 2.27 10.53
C PHE A 164 -9.30 3.17 11.37
N GLY A 165 -9.36 4.49 11.21
CA GLY A 165 -8.52 5.43 11.96
C GLY A 165 -7.04 5.35 11.59
N LEU A 166 -6.73 4.93 10.35
CA LEU A 166 -5.37 4.71 9.89
C LEU A 166 -4.88 5.89 9.05
N SER A 167 -3.58 6.15 9.08
CA SER A 167 -2.91 7.04 8.15
C SER A 167 -2.88 6.40 6.76
N VAL A 168 -3.01 7.21 5.71
CA VAL A 168 -3.04 6.74 4.33
C VAL A 168 -1.72 6.95 3.65
N VAL A 169 -1.20 5.87 3.07
CA VAL A 169 -0.14 5.91 2.07
C VAL A 169 -0.76 5.63 0.71
N VAL A 170 -0.45 6.47 -0.27
CA VAL A 170 -0.90 6.34 -1.66
C VAL A 170 0.27 5.81 -2.48
N GLU A 171 0.23 4.54 -2.85
CA GLU A 171 1.21 3.98 -3.77
C GLU A 171 0.82 4.33 -5.21
N THR A 172 1.75 4.82 -6.02
CA THR A 172 1.50 5.18 -7.43
C THR A 172 2.78 5.05 -8.26
N ALA A 173 2.65 4.49 -9.45
CA ALA A 173 3.72 4.52 -10.45
C ALA A 173 3.73 5.84 -11.26
N ASN A 174 2.74 6.73 -11.04
CA ASN A 174 2.54 7.94 -11.84
C ASN A 174 2.38 9.18 -10.93
N LEU A 175 3.42 9.47 -10.13
CA LEU A 175 3.39 10.53 -9.13
C LEU A 175 2.95 11.89 -9.70
N GLY A 176 3.51 12.28 -10.86
CA GLY A 176 3.25 13.59 -11.45
C GLY A 176 1.79 13.81 -11.81
N VAL A 177 1.12 12.78 -12.33
CA VAL A 177 -0.32 12.85 -12.68
C VAL A 177 -1.18 12.63 -11.45
N SER A 178 -0.88 11.62 -10.63
CA SER A 178 -1.70 11.26 -9.47
C SER A 178 -1.76 12.39 -8.46
N ALA A 179 -0.62 13.02 -8.11
CA ALA A 179 -0.61 14.15 -7.18
C ALA A 179 -1.43 15.34 -7.71
N SER A 180 -1.23 15.70 -8.99
CA SER A 180 -1.97 16.80 -9.62
C SER A 180 -3.48 16.52 -9.67
N LYS A 181 -3.87 15.29 -10.00
CA LYS A 181 -5.27 14.89 -10.12
C LYS A 181 -5.98 14.85 -8.78
N LEU A 182 -5.33 14.36 -7.71
CA LEU A 182 -5.91 14.38 -6.38
C LEU A 182 -6.14 15.82 -5.88
N ILE A 183 -5.20 16.74 -6.16
CA ILE A 183 -5.36 18.17 -5.86
C ILE A 183 -6.54 18.75 -6.65
N GLU A 184 -6.64 18.49 -7.97
CA GLU A 184 -7.75 18.91 -8.83
C GLU A 184 -9.11 18.44 -8.26
N TRP A 185 -9.15 17.22 -7.73
CA TRP A 185 -10.35 16.67 -7.09
C TRP A 185 -10.67 17.25 -5.72
N GLY A 186 -9.86 18.18 -5.21
CA GLY A 186 -10.05 18.79 -3.89
C GLY A 186 -9.74 17.83 -2.73
N ILE A 187 -8.94 16.80 -2.97
CA ILE A 187 -8.47 15.91 -1.90
C ILE A 187 -7.32 16.60 -1.19
N ASP A 188 -7.38 16.68 0.14
CA ASP A 188 -6.30 17.20 0.95
C ASP A 188 -5.09 16.24 0.89
N THR A 189 -4.13 16.59 0.05
CA THR A 189 -2.93 15.78 -0.19
C THR A 189 -1.86 15.92 0.89
N GLN A 190 -1.95 16.94 1.75
CA GLN A 190 -0.96 17.13 2.83
C GLN A 190 -1.06 16.05 3.93
N ARG A 191 -2.23 15.46 4.10
CA ARG A 191 -2.44 14.33 5.04
C ARG A 191 -2.05 12.97 4.46
N LEU A 192 -1.78 12.90 3.15
CA LEU A 192 -1.38 11.68 2.46
C LEU A 192 0.14 11.59 2.37
N THR A 193 0.65 10.36 2.41
CA THR A 193 2.03 10.08 2.04
C THR A 193 2.03 9.33 0.72
N TYR A 194 2.78 9.81 -0.26
CA TYR A 194 2.93 9.14 -1.55
C TYR A 194 4.14 8.22 -1.52
N LEU A 195 3.96 6.99 -1.98
CA LEU A 195 5.04 6.04 -2.26
C LEU A 195 5.15 5.89 -3.77
N SER A 196 6.29 6.25 -4.35
CA SER A 196 6.46 6.25 -5.80
C SER A 196 7.92 6.10 -6.19
N PRO A 197 8.24 5.54 -7.37
CA PRO A 197 9.59 5.53 -7.91
C PRO A 197 10.16 6.95 -8.00
N ILE A 198 11.28 7.18 -7.31
CA ILE A 198 12.06 8.43 -7.37
C ILE A 198 13.54 8.06 -7.34
N ASN A 199 14.20 8.18 -8.46
CA ASN A 199 15.61 7.82 -8.61
C ASN A 199 16.33 8.69 -9.63
N ARG A 200 17.65 8.70 -9.57
CA ARG A 200 18.51 9.55 -10.42
C ARG A 200 18.43 9.18 -11.91
N ALA A 201 18.15 7.91 -12.24
CA ALA A 201 18.05 7.45 -13.61
C ALA A 201 16.71 7.78 -14.28
N GLY A 202 15.71 8.27 -13.52
CA GLY A 202 14.35 8.48 -14.01
C GLY A 202 13.57 7.18 -14.25
N TYR A 203 14.11 6.04 -13.79
CA TYR A 203 13.49 4.74 -14.00
C TYR A 203 12.14 4.66 -13.29
N GLY A 204 11.09 4.23 -14.02
CA GLY A 204 9.73 4.13 -13.48
C GLY A 204 9.05 5.46 -13.12
N MET A 205 9.74 6.60 -13.22
CA MET A 205 9.19 7.93 -12.90
C MET A 205 8.25 8.42 -14.00
N ARG A 206 6.95 8.49 -13.70
CA ARG A 206 5.93 8.88 -14.70
C ARG A 206 5.18 10.14 -14.28
N PRO A 207 4.78 11.01 -15.23
CA PRO A 207 4.96 10.90 -16.71
C PRO A 207 6.38 11.18 -17.18
N SER A 208 7.22 11.78 -16.33
CA SER A 208 8.65 12.04 -16.58
C SER A 208 9.38 12.30 -15.25
N GLN A 209 10.70 12.16 -15.27
CA GLN A 209 11.55 12.49 -14.13
C GLN A 209 11.32 13.93 -13.66
N ALA A 210 11.34 14.89 -14.58
CA ALA A 210 11.15 16.31 -14.28
C ALA A 210 9.79 16.60 -13.60
N ALA A 211 8.71 15.94 -14.03
CA ALA A 211 7.40 16.10 -13.43
C ALA A 211 7.37 15.56 -11.98
N CYS A 212 7.98 14.39 -11.74
CA CYS A 212 8.07 13.81 -10.40
C CYS A 212 8.94 14.67 -9.46
N GLU A 213 10.10 15.15 -9.94
CA GLU A 213 10.96 16.06 -9.18
C GLU A 213 10.25 17.37 -8.81
N LEU A 214 9.47 17.93 -9.74
CA LEU A 214 8.67 19.14 -9.49
C LEU A 214 7.67 18.91 -8.36
N VAL A 215 6.99 17.76 -8.35
CA VAL A 215 6.06 17.38 -7.26
C VAL A 215 6.80 17.29 -5.93
N CYS A 216 7.95 16.60 -5.88
CA CYS A 216 8.75 16.49 -4.66
C CYS A 216 9.17 17.86 -4.12
N ARG A 217 9.74 18.71 -4.98
CA ARG A 217 10.23 20.07 -4.60
C ARG A 217 9.10 21.04 -4.26
N SER A 218 7.87 20.78 -4.66
CA SER A 218 6.74 21.68 -4.40
C SER A 218 6.40 21.80 -2.89
N GLY A 219 6.77 20.80 -2.09
CA GLY A 219 6.39 20.69 -0.68
C GLY A 219 4.88 20.53 -0.42
N ARG A 220 4.07 20.38 -1.49
CA ARG A 220 2.61 20.23 -1.39
C ARG A 220 2.18 18.81 -1.04
N VAL A 221 3.06 17.84 -1.18
CA VAL A 221 2.82 16.43 -0.92
C VAL A 221 4.00 15.84 -0.15
N ARG A 222 3.71 14.84 0.66
CA ARG A 222 4.72 14.05 1.36
C ARG A 222 5.09 12.87 0.50
N VAL A 223 6.38 12.68 0.17
CA VAL A 223 6.84 11.61 -0.71
C VAL A 223 7.85 10.73 0.00
N VAL A 224 7.66 9.42 -0.10
CA VAL A 224 8.64 8.38 0.19
C VAL A 224 9.09 7.79 -1.13
N ALA A 225 10.39 7.80 -1.39
CA ALA A 225 10.95 7.31 -2.65
C ALA A 225 11.02 5.78 -2.66
N ALA A 226 10.46 5.16 -3.68
CA ALA A 226 10.69 3.76 -4.01
C ALA A 226 11.72 3.65 -5.14
N ASP A 227 12.25 2.44 -5.35
CA ASP A 227 13.16 2.07 -6.46
C ASP A 227 14.37 3.02 -6.60
N ILE A 228 14.90 3.48 -5.47
CA ILE A 228 16.00 4.47 -5.46
C ILE A 228 17.28 3.94 -6.08
N ASP A 229 17.46 2.62 -6.07
CA ASP A 229 18.61 1.90 -6.63
C ASP A 229 18.39 1.40 -8.07
N CYS A 230 17.24 1.70 -8.69
CA CYS A 230 16.90 1.27 -10.05
C CYS A 230 17.07 -0.25 -10.26
N ASP A 231 16.46 -1.08 -9.40
CA ASP A 231 16.61 -2.54 -9.38
C ASP A 231 18.07 -3.02 -9.18
N GLY A 232 18.85 -2.26 -8.41
CA GLY A 232 20.24 -2.61 -8.07
C GLY A 232 21.28 -2.06 -9.06
N GLU A 233 20.90 -1.28 -10.06
CA GLU A 233 21.83 -0.63 -10.98
C GLU A 233 22.61 0.53 -10.33
N LEU A 234 22.03 1.17 -9.30
CA LEU A 234 22.65 2.27 -8.56
C LEU A 234 23.05 1.84 -7.16
N ARG A 235 24.19 2.31 -6.70
CA ARG A 235 24.59 2.12 -5.29
C ARG A 235 23.78 3.07 -4.42
N LEU A 236 23.46 2.64 -3.19
CA LEU A 236 22.70 3.44 -2.24
C LEU A 236 23.42 4.76 -1.90
N ASP A 237 24.75 4.74 -1.83
CA ASP A 237 25.58 5.93 -1.57
C ASP A 237 25.42 7.01 -2.66
N ASP A 238 25.09 6.62 -3.89
CA ASP A 238 24.85 7.53 -5.01
C ASP A 238 23.38 7.97 -5.09
N ALA A 239 22.47 7.10 -4.68
CA ALA A 239 21.02 7.35 -4.72
C ALA A 239 20.54 8.26 -3.57
N ASP A 240 21.04 8.08 -2.35
CA ASP A 240 20.61 8.81 -1.16
C ASP A 240 20.79 10.34 -1.26
N PRO A 241 21.93 10.90 -1.73
CA PRO A 241 22.07 12.35 -1.92
C PRO A 241 21.05 12.95 -2.88
N TYR A 242 20.71 12.21 -3.96
CA TYR A 242 19.73 12.68 -4.93
C TYR A 242 18.34 12.81 -4.32
N VAL A 243 17.84 11.76 -3.66
CA VAL A 243 16.50 11.79 -3.06
C VAL A 243 16.40 12.80 -1.92
N ARG A 244 17.48 12.99 -1.13
CA ARG A 244 17.56 14.03 -0.10
C ARG A 244 17.44 15.44 -0.69
N ALA A 245 18.12 15.71 -1.81
CA ALA A 245 18.09 17.01 -2.49
C ALA A 245 16.70 17.36 -3.04
N LEU A 246 15.83 16.35 -3.28
CA LEU A 246 14.44 16.55 -3.69
C LEU A 246 13.48 16.86 -2.52
N GLY A 247 13.94 16.75 -1.28
CA GLY A 247 13.11 17.00 -0.11
C GLY A 247 12.11 15.86 0.21
N VAL A 248 12.37 14.63 -0.28
CA VAL A 248 11.55 13.48 0.10
C VAL A 248 11.71 13.16 1.59
N GLN A 249 10.69 12.59 2.20
CA GLN A 249 10.68 12.36 3.65
C GLN A 249 11.39 11.06 4.05
N GLY A 250 11.40 10.11 3.15
CA GLY A 250 12.01 8.81 3.36
C GLY A 250 12.20 8.06 2.06
N TYR A 251 12.73 6.86 2.16
CA TYR A 251 12.81 5.94 1.02
C TYR A 251 12.65 4.49 1.44
N LEU A 252 12.22 3.68 0.48
CA LEU A 252 12.15 2.25 0.61
C LEU A 252 13.55 1.66 0.43
N LEU A 253 13.99 0.86 1.40
CA LEU A 253 15.29 0.19 1.31
C LEU A 253 15.34 -0.75 0.11
N PRO A 254 16.42 -0.72 -0.67
CA PRO A 254 16.64 -1.64 -1.76
C PRO A 254 16.66 -3.11 -1.31
N ASP A 255 16.28 -4.01 -2.22
CA ASP A 255 16.27 -5.44 -1.93
C ASP A 255 17.68 -6.01 -1.62
N SER A 256 18.74 -5.38 -2.12
CA SER A 256 20.12 -5.74 -1.86
C SER A 256 20.57 -5.58 -0.40
N ILE A 257 19.82 -4.83 0.40
CA ILE A 257 20.11 -4.57 1.82
C ILE A 257 19.24 -5.45 2.74
N ARG A 258 18.33 -6.21 2.15
CA ARG A 258 17.34 -7.05 2.86
C ARG A 258 17.84 -8.45 3.20
#